data_ee3104c4673efc1fe1aa2daa0706b101
#
_entry.id   ee3104c4673efc1fe1aa2daa0706b101
#
_cell.length_a   1.000
_cell.length_b   1.000
_cell.length_c   1.000
_cell.angle_alpha   90.00
_cell.angle_beta   90.00
_cell.angle_gamma   90.00
#
_symmetry.space_group_name_H-M   'P 1'
#
loop_
_entity.id
_entity.type
_entity.pdbx_description
1 polymer ?
#
loop_
_entity_poly.entity_id
_entity_poly.type
_entity_poly.pdbx_seq_one_letter_code
_entity_poly.pdbx_strand_id
1 'polypeptide(L)'
;MKTQSFIRKGFFILTALCLSMGVQSCLDDDDNNLSLSHYYANALVTVKQSADNTPYLQLDDSTTLRPVNMASSPFGEKEVRALANIELADEAPQEYDKAVFINWIDSILTKPMAPNLGEEENNRTYGNDPVEILNDWVTIAEDGYLTLRFATRWGNGQPHFVNLISTKN
;
A
#
# COMPACT_ATOMS: atom_id res chain seq x y z
N MET A 1 -14.13 -71.73 -24.45
CA MET A 1 -14.55 -70.79 -23.44
C MET A 1 -13.37 -70.06 -22.79
N LYS A 2 -12.47 -69.45 -23.57
CA LYS A 2 -11.31 -68.70 -23.05
C LYS A 2 -11.17 -67.26 -23.64
N THR A 3 -12.06 -66.84 -24.55
CA THR A 3 -11.92 -65.59 -25.29
C THR A 3 -12.66 -64.40 -24.60
N GLN A 4 -13.59 -64.67 -23.70
CA GLN A 4 -14.36 -63.63 -23.02
C GLN A 4 -13.61 -62.92 -21.87
N SER A 5 -12.59 -63.57 -21.31
CA SER A 5 -11.85 -62.99 -20.18
C SER A 5 -10.83 -61.93 -20.61
N PHE A 6 -10.33 -61.96 -21.83
CA PHE A 6 -9.36 -60.99 -22.34
C PHE A 6 -9.99 -59.67 -22.73
N ILE A 7 -11.21 -59.67 -23.23
CA ILE A 7 -11.93 -58.47 -23.65
C ILE A 7 -12.33 -57.62 -22.41
N ARG A 8 -12.70 -58.29 -21.31
CA ARG A 8 -13.04 -57.63 -20.06
C ARG A 8 -11.85 -56.93 -19.41
N LYS A 9 -10.67 -57.52 -19.45
CA LYS A 9 -9.44 -56.93 -18.88
C LYS A 9 -8.89 -55.80 -19.74
N GLY A 10 -9.04 -55.90 -21.08
CA GLY A 10 -8.65 -54.82 -22.02
C GLY A 10 -9.52 -53.56 -21.86
N PHE A 11 -10.81 -53.76 -21.59
CA PHE A 11 -11.75 -52.64 -21.43
C PHE A 11 -11.51 -51.84 -20.13
N PHE A 12 -11.12 -52.51 -19.05
CA PHE A 12 -10.78 -51.84 -17.78
C PHE A 12 -9.45 -51.07 -17.86
N ILE A 13 -8.48 -51.53 -18.64
CA ILE A 13 -7.20 -50.84 -18.84
C ILE A 13 -7.38 -49.60 -19.71
N LEU A 14 -8.25 -49.68 -20.72
CA LEU A 14 -8.54 -48.54 -21.61
C LEU A 14 -9.31 -47.44 -20.89
N THR A 15 -10.26 -47.79 -19.99
CA THR A 15 -11.01 -46.81 -19.18
C THR A 15 -10.14 -46.17 -18.12
N ALA A 16 -9.16 -46.86 -17.55
CA ALA A 16 -8.22 -46.27 -16.59
C ALA A 16 -7.24 -45.29 -17.25
N LEU A 17 -6.89 -45.50 -18.53
CA LEU A 17 -5.99 -44.60 -19.27
C LEU A 17 -6.68 -43.31 -19.72
N CYS A 18 -8.00 -43.32 -19.94
CA CYS A 18 -8.75 -42.08 -20.32
C CYS A 18 -9.06 -41.18 -19.14
N LEU A 19 -8.94 -41.62 -17.88
CA LEU A 19 -9.19 -40.84 -16.68
C LEU A 19 -7.96 -40.08 -16.20
N SER A 20 -6.79 -40.32 -16.77
CA SER A 20 -5.55 -39.61 -16.38
C SER A 20 -5.20 -38.41 -17.27
N MET A 21 -6.02 -38.06 -18.27
CA MET A 21 -5.76 -36.93 -19.16
C MET A 21 -6.65 -35.72 -18.86
N GLY A 22 -7.35 -35.67 -17.74
CA GLY A 22 -8.37 -34.63 -17.43
C GLY A 22 -7.98 -33.62 -16.40
N VAL A 23 -6.73 -33.54 -15.91
CA VAL A 23 -6.30 -32.52 -14.94
C VAL A 23 -4.96 -31.90 -15.33
N GLN A 24 -4.81 -31.53 -16.59
CA GLN A 24 -3.93 -30.43 -16.92
C GLN A 24 -4.81 -29.17 -16.86
N SER A 25 -5.00 -28.66 -15.65
CA SER A 25 -5.29 -27.26 -15.46
C SER A 25 -4.14 -26.52 -16.10
N CYS A 26 -4.41 -25.85 -17.19
CA CYS A 26 -3.52 -24.86 -17.76
C CYS A 26 -3.25 -23.81 -16.68
N LEU A 27 -2.14 -23.94 -15.99
CA LEU A 27 -1.37 -22.81 -15.53
C LEU A 27 -0.58 -22.38 -16.76
N ASP A 28 -1.26 -21.77 -17.72
CA ASP A 28 -0.60 -20.88 -18.64
C ASP A 28 -0.11 -19.73 -17.77
N ASP A 29 1.18 -19.75 -17.46
CA ASP A 29 1.96 -18.57 -17.15
C ASP A 29 1.95 -17.69 -18.41
N ASP A 30 0.79 -17.15 -18.76
CA ASP A 30 0.71 -16.02 -19.64
C ASP A 30 1.35 -14.85 -18.89
N ASP A 31 2.53 -14.41 -19.38
CA ASP A 31 3.27 -13.20 -18.99
C ASP A 31 2.45 -11.90 -19.15
N ASN A 32 1.14 -12.01 -19.34
CA ASN A 32 0.13 -10.97 -19.22
C ASN A 32 -0.52 -10.91 -17.84
N ASN A 33 0.16 -11.41 -16.81
CA ASN A 33 -0.24 -11.15 -15.46
C ASN A 33 0.00 -9.65 -15.20
N LEU A 34 -1.05 -8.84 -15.41
CA LEU A 34 -1.08 -7.48 -14.91
C LEU A 34 -0.77 -7.60 -13.42
N SER A 35 0.49 -7.41 -13.06
CA SER A 35 0.91 -7.47 -11.66
C SER A 35 0.20 -6.31 -10.95
N LEU A 36 -0.89 -6.63 -10.26
CA LEU A 36 -1.63 -5.66 -9.46
C LEU A 36 -0.74 -5.03 -8.38
N SER A 37 0.46 -5.58 -8.16
CA SER A 37 1.46 -5.04 -7.24
C SER A 37 1.79 -3.57 -7.53
N HIS A 38 1.78 -3.15 -8.80
CA HIS A 38 2.03 -1.76 -9.20
C HIS A 38 0.90 -0.78 -8.87
N TYR A 39 -0.31 -1.28 -8.58
CA TYR A 39 -1.47 -0.44 -8.27
C TYR A 39 -1.59 -0.10 -6.78
N TYR A 40 -0.99 -0.91 -5.91
CA TYR A 40 -1.11 -0.72 -4.47
C TYR A 40 0.12 -0.01 -3.91
N ALA A 41 -0.10 0.88 -2.95
CA ALA A 41 0.98 1.44 -2.17
C ALA A 41 1.72 0.32 -1.41
N ASN A 42 3.05 0.35 -1.47
CA ASN A 42 3.92 -0.53 -0.72
C ASN A 42 4.89 0.23 0.20
N ALA A 43 4.83 1.56 0.17
CA ALA A 43 5.62 2.44 1.03
C ALA A 43 4.81 3.64 1.50
N LEU A 44 5.02 4.02 2.74
CA LEU A 44 4.58 5.27 3.34
C LEU A 44 5.84 6.10 3.61
N VAL A 45 5.99 7.21 2.92
CA VAL A 45 7.22 7.99 2.91
C VAL A 45 6.97 9.45 3.22
N THR A 46 8.00 10.14 3.67
CA THR A 46 8.03 11.60 3.68
C THR A 46 8.95 12.07 2.56
N VAL A 47 8.42 12.85 1.63
CA VAL A 47 9.22 13.50 0.58
C VAL A 47 9.90 14.71 1.18
N LYS A 48 11.23 14.70 1.20
CA LYS A 48 12.07 15.77 1.76
C LYS A 48 13.04 16.29 0.70
N GLN A 49 13.71 17.37 1.03
CA GLN A 49 14.79 17.92 0.20
C GLN A 49 16.07 18.04 1.00
N SER A 50 17.18 17.71 0.38
CA SER A 50 18.51 17.96 0.91
C SER A 50 18.90 19.45 0.79
N ALA A 51 20.04 19.82 1.31
CA ALA A 51 20.52 21.20 1.30
C ALA A 51 20.74 21.79 -0.11
N ASP A 52 20.93 20.95 -1.10
CA ASP A 52 21.08 21.31 -2.51
C ASP A 52 19.78 21.22 -3.31
N ASN A 53 18.62 21.09 -2.63
CA ASN A 53 17.29 20.91 -3.17
C ASN A 53 17.06 19.59 -3.94
N THR A 54 17.90 18.60 -3.74
CA THR A 54 17.68 17.26 -4.30
C THR A 54 16.61 16.52 -3.48
N PRO A 55 15.53 16.02 -4.11
CA PRO A 55 14.49 15.31 -3.37
C PRO A 55 14.96 13.92 -2.96
N TYR A 56 14.59 13.51 -1.76
CA TYR A 56 14.76 12.16 -1.25
C TYR A 56 13.52 11.72 -0.47
N LEU A 57 13.42 10.43 -0.18
CA LEU A 57 12.31 9.88 0.58
C LEU A 57 12.82 9.38 1.94
N GLN A 58 12.19 9.81 3.01
CA GLN A 58 12.34 9.21 4.33
C GLN A 58 11.31 8.10 4.47
N LEU A 59 11.76 6.85 4.62
CA LEU A 59 10.88 5.69 4.74
C LEU A 59 10.39 5.49 6.17
N ASP A 60 11.32 5.56 7.11
CA ASP A 60 11.09 5.45 8.55
C ASP A 60 12.07 6.38 9.31
N ASP A 61 12.15 6.29 10.63
CA ASP A 61 13.00 7.16 11.46
C ASP A 61 14.51 7.08 11.12
N SER A 62 14.95 6.05 10.40
CA SER A 62 16.35 5.77 10.10
C SER A 62 16.69 5.55 8.65
N THR A 63 15.73 5.19 7.80
CA THR A 63 15.96 4.73 6.43
C THR A 63 15.65 5.83 5.42
N THR A 64 16.63 6.18 4.62
CA THR A 64 16.53 7.16 3.53
C THR A 64 16.64 6.50 2.17
N LEU A 65 15.88 6.98 1.19
CA LEU A 65 15.83 6.42 -0.15
C LEU A 65 16.14 7.50 -1.19
N ARG A 66 17.01 7.16 -2.13
CA ARG A 66 17.28 7.99 -3.32
C ARG A 66 16.38 7.57 -4.47
N PRO A 67 15.41 8.37 -4.89
CA PRO A 67 14.64 8.09 -6.08
C PRO A 67 15.48 8.34 -7.34
N VAL A 68 15.59 7.32 -8.21
CA VAL A 68 16.40 7.43 -9.45
C VAL A 68 15.66 8.15 -10.57
N ASN A 69 14.35 8.23 -10.50
CA ASN A 69 13.48 8.82 -11.51
C ASN A 69 12.73 10.09 -11.05
N MET A 70 13.15 10.74 -9.96
CA MET A 70 12.55 11.96 -9.44
C MET A 70 13.61 13.07 -9.32
N ALA A 71 13.77 13.87 -10.36
CA ALA A 71 14.73 14.99 -10.38
C ALA A 71 14.26 16.20 -9.56
N SER A 72 12.96 16.35 -9.35
CA SER A 72 12.35 17.38 -8.51
C SER A 72 11.11 16.84 -7.83
N SER A 73 10.80 17.36 -6.64
CA SER A 73 9.59 16.96 -5.91
C SER A 73 8.33 17.37 -6.66
N PRO A 74 7.36 16.47 -6.88
CA PRO A 74 6.08 16.81 -7.49
C PRO A 74 5.20 17.69 -6.56
N PHE A 75 5.61 17.86 -5.29
CA PHE A 75 4.90 18.62 -4.27
C PHE A 75 5.54 19.99 -3.98
N GLY A 76 6.54 20.40 -4.78
CA GLY A 76 7.30 21.63 -4.58
C GLY A 76 8.33 21.52 -3.46
N GLU A 77 8.61 22.63 -2.77
CA GLU A 77 9.68 22.71 -1.76
C GLU A 77 9.26 22.21 -0.37
N LYS A 78 7.98 21.92 -0.18
CA LYS A 78 7.46 21.52 1.14
C LYS A 78 7.72 20.03 1.39
N GLU A 79 8.02 19.72 2.64
CA GLU A 79 7.98 18.36 3.15
C GLU A 79 6.53 17.83 3.09
N VAL A 80 6.35 16.63 2.50
CA VAL A 80 5.02 16.05 2.28
C VAL A 80 5.01 14.57 2.63
N ARG A 81 4.08 14.16 3.47
CA ARG A 81 3.80 12.75 3.75
C ARG A 81 3.02 12.15 2.58
N ALA A 82 3.43 10.99 2.08
CA ALA A 82 2.91 10.40 0.85
C ALA A 82 2.82 8.87 0.92
N LEU A 83 1.85 8.31 0.21
CA LEU A 83 1.83 6.90 -0.17
C LEU A 83 2.54 6.75 -1.52
N ALA A 84 3.33 5.71 -1.66
CA ALA A 84 4.06 5.42 -2.88
C ALA A 84 4.03 3.93 -3.24
N ASN A 85 4.23 3.65 -4.51
CA ASN A 85 4.65 2.35 -4.99
C ASN A 85 6.08 2.48 -5.51
N ILE A 86 7.00 1.77 -4.87
CA ILE A 86 8.43 1.83 -5.16
C ILE A 86 9.01 0.45 -5.40
N GLU A 87 10.10 0.40 -6.16
CA GLU A 87 10.92 -0.78 -6.40
C GLU A 87 12.39 -0.45 -6.12
N LEU A 88 13.17 -1.45 -5.70
CA LEU A 88 14.61 -1.27 -5.59
C LEU A 88 15.21 -1.06 -6.97
N ALA A 89 16.08 -0.06 -7.10
CA ALA A 89 16.83 0.19 -8.32
C ALA A 89 18.24 -0.41 -8.22
N ASP A 90 18.75 -0.92 -9.36
CA ASP A 90 20.12 -1.45 -9.47
C ASP A 90 21.18 -0.33 -9.58
N GLU A 91 20.89 0.83 -9.03
CA GLU A 91 21.80 1.98 -9.02
C GLU A 91 22.43 2.18 -7.64
N ALA A 92 23.59 2.85 -7.63
CA ALA A 92 24.25 3.20 -6.37
C ALA A 92 23.36 4.14 -5.54
N PRO A 93 23.14 3.84 -4.23
CA PRO A 93 22.32 4.69 -3.38
C PRO A 93 22.97 6.04 -3.03
N GLN A 94 24.27 6.22 -3.33
CA GLN A 94 25.06 7.39 -2.97
C GLN A 94 25.17 7.59 -1.45
N GLU A 95 24.71 8.72 -0.94
CA GLU A 95 24.68 9.05 0.49
C GLU A 95 23.43 8.55 1.23
N TYR A 96 22.49 7.91 0.51
CA TYR A 96 21.26 7.35 1.05
C TYR A 96 21.39 5.83 1.29
N ASP A 97 20.46 5.25 2.03
CA ASP A 97 20.51 3.83 2.37
C ASP A 97 20.19 2.92 1.17
N LYS A 98 19.27 3.35 0.30
CA LYS A 98 18.86 2.58 -0.89
C LYS A 98 18.55 3.49 -2.06
N ALA A 99 18.71 2.95 -3.28
CA ALA A 99 18.18 3.56 -4.50
C ALA A 99 16.85 2.90 -4.87
N VAL A 100 15.88 3.71 -5.29
CA VAL A 100 14.54 3.23 -5.64
C VAL A 100 14.01 3.87 -6.91
N PHE A 101 13.20 3.12 -7.65
CA PHE A 101 12.36 3.62 -8.73
C PHE A 101 10.95 3.83 -8.20
N ILE A 102 10.35 4.97 -8.48
CA ILE A 102 8.98 5.31 -8.06
C ILE A 102 8.04 5.03 -9.23
N ASN A 103 7.12 4.07 -9.06
CA ASN A 103 6.06 3.81 -10.03
C ASN A 103 4.97 4.89 -9.95
N TRP A 104 4.60 5.27 -8.75
CA TRP A 104 3.73 6.41 -8.46
C TRP A 104 3.91 6.89 -7.01
N ILE A 105 3.51 8.13 -6.75
CA ILE A 105 3.55 8.75 -5.42
C ILE A 105 2.41 9.77 -5.29
N ASP A 106 1.62 9.64 -4.23
CA ASP A 106 0.48 10.50 -3.93
C ASP A 106 0.57 11.06 -2.52
N SER A 107 0.38 12.37 -2.40
CA SER A 107 0.36 13.02 -1.09
C SER A 107 -0.86 12.60 -0.27
N ILE A 108 -0.67 12.44 1.02
CA ILE A 108 -1.76 12.26 1.98
C ILE A 108 -2.01 13.55 2.75
N LEU A 109 -3.28 13.79 3.08
CA LEU A 109 -3.66 14.98 3.84
C LEU A 109 -2.96 15.01 5.20
N THR A 110 -2.18 16.05 5.42
CA THR A 110 -1.48 16.30 6.69
C THR A 110 -1.94 17.61 7.29
N LYS A 111 -2.27 17.60 8.57
CA LYS A 111 -2.69 18.79 9.31
C LYS A 111 -2.25 18.70 10.78
N PRO A 112 -2.08 19.83 11.46
CA PRO A 112 -1.80 19.82 12.90
C PRO A 112 -2.99 19.25 13.69
N MET A 113 -2.72 18.76 14.89
CA MET A 113 -3.78 18.42 15.83
C MET A 113 -4.61 19.67 16.16
N ALA A 114 -5.92 19.48 16.28
CA ALA A 114 -6.83 20.54 16.69
C ALA A 114 -6.66 20.86 18.18
N PRO A 115 -6.84 22.12 18.59
CA PRO A 115 -6.79 22.51 19.99
C PRO A 115 -7.92 21.85 20.79
N ASN A 116 -7.62 21.50 22.03
CA ASN A 116 -8.63 21.03 22.98
C ASN A 116 -9.39 22.23 23.57
N LEU A 117 -10.67 22.32 23.26
CA LEU A 117 -11.56 23.40 23.71
C LEU A 117 -12.39 23.01 24.95
N GLY A 118 -12.19 21.79 25.47
CA GLY A 118 -13.05 21.18 26.47
C GLY A 118 -14.16 20.33 25.81
N GLU A 119 -14.69 19.36 26.54
CA GLU A 119 -15.57 18.30 26.00
C GLU A 119 -16.80 18.86 25.26
N GLU A 120 -17.52 19.79 25.88
CA GLU A 120 -18.74 20.37 25.28
C GLU A 120 -18.43 21.17 24.01
N GLU A 121 -17.40 21.99 24.03
CA GLU A 121 -17.01 22.82 22.89
C GLU A 121 -16.35 21.98 21.79
N ASN A 122 -15.58 20.92 22.12
CA ASN A 122 -15.07 19.97 21.14
C ASN A 122 -16.21 19.31 20.36
N ASN A 123 -17.24 18.82 21.07
CA ASN A 123 -18.39 18.17 20.45
C ASN A 123 -19.15 19.13 19.53
N ARG A 124 -19.28 20.38 19.92
CA ARG A 124 -19.96 21.41 19.13
C ARG A 124 -19.15 21.80 17.88
N THR A 125 -17.83 21.94 18.03
CA THR A 125 -16.95 22.48 16.97
C THR A 125 -16.49 21.39 16.00
N TYR A 126 -16.14 20.21 16.51
CA TYR A 126 -15.54 19.13 15.72
C TYR A 126 -16.49 17.97 15.46
N GLY A 127 -17.63 17.93 16.14
CA GLY A 127 -18.56 16.80 16.11
C GLY A 127 -18.14 15.66 17.04
N ASN A 128 -18.98 14.64 17.13
CA ASN A 128 -18.76 13.45 17.95
C ASN A 128 -19.16 12.14 17.23
N ASP A 129 -19.23 12.19 15.91
CA ASP A 129 -19.50 10.99 15.12
C ASP A 129 -18.36 9.96 15.29
N PRO A 130 -18.70 8.68 15.39
CA PRO A 130 -17.71 7.65 15.62
C PRO A 130 -16.78 7.48 14.42
N VAL A 131 -15.48 7.37 14.70
CA VAL A 131 -14.42 7.07 13.73
C VAL A 131 -13.77 5.75 14.13
N GLU A 132 -13.63 4.83 13.20
CA GLU A 132 -12.93 3.56 13.40
C GLU A 132 -11.50 3.69 12.88
N ILE A 133 -10.51 3.51 13.76
CA ILE A 133 -9.09 3.45 13.37
C ILE A 133 -8.79 2.04 12.87
N LEU A 134 -8.30 1.95 11.65
CA LEU A 134 -7.92 0.68 11.03
C LEU A 134 -6.49 0.34 11.42
N ASN A 135 -6.31 -0.84 12.00
CA ASN A 135 -4.98 -1.34 12.37
C ASN A 135 -4.33 -2.02 11.17
N ASP A 136 -3.60 -1.26 10.39
CA ASP A 136 -2.80 -1.74 9.28
C ASP A 136 -1.41 -1.04 9.23
N TRP A 137 -0.61 -1.35 8.22
CA TRP A 137 0.75 -0.85 8.08
C TRP A 137 0.85 0.67 7.87
N VAL A 138 -0.25 1.33 7.47
CA VAL A 138 -0.32 2.80 7.28
C VAL A 138 -0.57 3.51 8.61
N THR A 139 -1.18 2.84 9.60
CA THR A 139 -1.47 3.41 10.91
C THR A 139 -0.22 3.31 11.80
N ILE A 140 0.62 4.33 11.74
CA ILE A 140 1.94 4.34 12.37
C ILE A 140 2.37 5.74 12.81
N ALA A 141 3.21 5.81 13.85
CA ALA A 141 3.92 7.02 14.27
C ALA A 141 5.40 6.89 13.91
N GLU A 142 5.87 7.70 12.97
CA GLU A 142 7.26 7.71 12.51
C GLU A 142 7.59 9.03 11.81
N ASP A 143 8.86 9.37 11.73
CA ASP A 143 9.39 10.57 11.08
C ASP A 143 8.66 11.86 11.49
N GLY A 144 8.27 11.95 12.78
CA GLY A 144 7.54 13.10 13.35
C GLY A 144 6.06 13.17 12.98
N TYR A 145 5.52 12.22 12.25
CA TYR A 145 4.11 12.15 11.87
C TYR A 145 3.38 11.01 12.59
N LEU A 146 2.12 11.25 12.95
CA LEU A 146 1.16 10.21 13.25
C LEU A 146 0.24 10.05 12.03
N THR A 147 0.44 8.96 11.29
CA THR A 147 -0.40 8.61 10.15
C THR A 147 -1.49 7.65 10.61
N LEU A 148 -2.74 7.96 10.27
CA LEU A 148 -3.90 7.17 10.66
C LEU A 148 -4.72 6.81 9.43
N ARG A 149 -4.97 5.52 9.24
CA ARG A 149 -6.02 5.05 8.35
C ARG A 149 -7.28 4.84 9.17
N PHE A 150 -8.38 5.40 8.69
CA PHE A 150 -9.64 5.33 9.42
C PHE A 150 -10.83 5.13 8.48
N ALA A 151 -11.93 4.62 9.04
CA ALA A 151 -13.23 4.55 8.40
C ALA A 151 -14.24 5.40 9.14
N THR A 152 -15.14 6.03 8.41
CA THR A 152 -16.29 6.74 8.96
C THR A 152 -17.55 6.31 8.23
N ARG A 153 -18.70 6.54 8.84
CA ARG A 153 -19.98 6.31 8.18
C ARG A 153 -20.31 7.51 7.30
N TRP A 154 -20.59 7.25 6.03
CA TRP A 154 -20.98 8.24 5.06
C TRP A 154 -22.51 8.23 4.89
N GLY A 155 -23.20 9.33 5.22
CA GLY A 155 -24.66 9.33 5.24
C GLY A 155 -25.36 10.33 4.33
N ASN A 156 -24.72 11.43 3.93
CA ASN A 156 -25.42 12.57 3.33
C ASN A 156 -24.74 13.19 2.10
N GLY A 157 -23.64 12.62 1.60
CA GLY A 157 -22.90 13.16 0.46
C GLY A 157 -22.14 14.46 0.71
N GLN A 158 -22.10 14.96 1.96
CA GLN A 158 -21.33 16.12 2.32
C GLN A 158 -19.92 15.76 2.78
N PRO A 159 -18.90 16.62 2.58
CA PRO A 159 -17.56 16.39 3.11
C PRO A 159 -17.57 16.22 4.62
N HIS A 160 -16.86 15.20 5.11
CA HIS A 160 -16.65 14.97 6.54
C HIS A 160 -15.24 15.40 6.94
N PHE A 161 -15.14 16.10 8.06
CA PHE A 161 -13.87 16.55 8.61
C PHE A 161 -13.57 15.78 9.88
N VAL A 162 -12.40 15.13 9.92
CA VAL A 162 -11.92 14.40 11.09
C VAL A 162 -10.77 15.19 11.72
N ASN A 163 -10.79 15.35 13.03
CA ASN A 163 -9.76 16.05 13.77
C ASN A 163 -9.19 15.16 14.87
N LEU A 164 -7.87 15.16 14.99
CA LEU A 164 -7.18 14.64 16.16
C LEU A 164 -7.05 15.78 17.18
N ILE A 165 -7.48 15.56 18.41
CA ILE A 165 -7.46 16.58 19.48
C ILE A 165 -6.39 16.20 20.49
N SER A 166 -5.50 17.16 20.85
CA SER A 166 -4.53 16.94 21.91
C SER A 166 -5.23 16.91 23.27
N THR A 167 -5.01 15.85 24.04
CA THR A 167 -5.49 15.75 25.44
C THR A 167 -4.49 16.30 26.47
N LYS A 168 -3.28 16.68 26.02
CA LYS A 168 -2.31 17.37 26.88
C LYS A 168 -2.63 18.86 26.93
N ASN A 169 -2.90 19.36 28.11
CA ASN A 169 -2.89 20.80 28.42
C ASN A 169 -1.46 21.28 28.59
#